data_a9c6a427c281fb1d66a1028d9fd96d7b
#
_entry.id   a9c6a427c281fb1d66a1028d9fd96d7b
#
_cell.length_a   1.000
_cell.length_b   1.000
_cell.length_c   1.000
_cell.angle_alpha   90.00
_cell.angle_beta   90.00
_cell.angle_gamma   90.00
#
_symmetry.space_group_name_H-M   'P 1'
#
loop_
_entity.id
_entity.type
_entity.pdbx_description
1 polymer ?
#
loop_
_entity_poly.entity_id
_entity_poly.type
_entity_poly.pdbx_seq_one_letter_code
_entity_poly.pdbx_strand_id
1 'polypeptide(L)'
;MFHDTPLQHVAWDMILRVPRDATDTPLHAVAALAERLADEVESVLLAGHFPLVVGGDHSCAIGTWSGVHRALAPRGRVGLIWIDAHMD
;
A
#
# COMPACT_ATOMS: atom_id res chain seq x y z
N MET A 1 -1.40 5.43 -23.26
CA MET A 1 -0.11 4.80 -23.00
C MET A 1 0.64 5.57 -21.94
N PHE A 2 1.58 4.96 -21.26
CA PHE A 2 2.22 5.58 -20.09
C PHE A 2 3.04 6.82 -20.39
N HIS A 3 3.55 6.95 -21.62
CA HIS A 3 4.33 8.13 -21.97
C HIS A 3 3.50 9.42 -21.97
N ASP A 4 2.17 9.29 -22.00
CA ASP A 4 1.28 10.46 -21.93
C ASP A 4 0.94 10.86 -20.50
N THR A 5 1.42 10.12 -19.51
CA THR A 5 1.14 10.40 -18.11
C THR A 5 2.39 10.99 -17.47
N PRO A 6 2.42 12.29 -17.22
CA PRO A 6 3.62 12.93 -16.68
C PRO A 6 3.88 12.49 -15.24
N LEU A 7 5.10 12.05 -14.96
CA LEU A 7 5.51 11.69 -13.61
C LEU A 7 5.55 12.87 -12.65
N GLN A 8 5.65 14.09 -13.18
CA GLN A 8 5.61 15.27 -12.34
C GLN A 8 4.28 15.47 -11.62
N HIS A 9 3.24 14.70 -11.98
CA HIS A 9 1.96 14.77 -11.30
C HIS A 9 1.83 13.80 -10.13
N VAL A 10 2.90 13.10 -9.77
CA VAL A 10 2.91 12.26 -8.57
C VAL A 10 2.93 13.16 -7.34
N ALA A 11 1.95 13.01 -6.47
CA ALA A 11 1.88 13.73 -5.22
C ALA A 11 2.26 12.80 -4.06
N TRP A 12 3.10 13.30 -3.17
CA TRP A 12 3.50 12.57 -1.97
C TRP A 12 2.60 12.99 -0.81
N ASP A 13 1.56 12.20 -0.56
CA ASP A 13 0.57 12.55 0.45
C ASP A 13 1.01 12.17 1.85
N MET A 14 1.78 11.09 1.99
CA MET A 14 2.08 10.60 3.32
C MET A 14 3.35 9.78 3.36
N ILE A 15 4.08 9.93 4.47
CA ILE A 15 5.19 9.06 4.83
C ILE A 15 4.77 8.30 6.07
N LEU A 16 4.59 6.97 5.94
CA LEU A 16 4.30 6.11 7.07
C LEU A 16 5.60 5.58 7.65
N ARG A 17 5.72 5.65 8.96
CA ARG A 17 6.90 5.18 9.68
C ARG A 17 6.52 4.10 10.67
N VAL A 18 7.37 3.10 10.78
CA VAL A 18 7.22 2.09 11.82
C VAL A 18 7.58 2.73 13.16
N PRO A 19 6.69 2.70 14.15
CA PRO A 19 7.02 3.20 15.48
C PRO A 19 8.18 2.40 16.06
N ARG A 20 9.19 3.10 16.56
CA ARG A 20 10.32 2.46 17.23
C ARG A 20 10.11 2.54 18.74
N ASP A 21 9.16 1.77 19.21
CA ASP A 21 8.95 1.62 20.64
C ASP A 21 9.66 0.36 21.09
N ALA A 22 10.55 0.51 22.07
CA ALA A 22 11.32 -0.62 22.59
C ALA A 22 10.44 -1.65 23.31
N THR A 23 9.21 -1.31 23.65
CA THR A 23 8.27 -2.23 24.29
C THR A 23 7.44 -3.04 23.31
N ASP A 24 7.42 -2.64 22.02
CA ASP A 24 6.65 -3.35 21.02
C ASP A 24 7.44 -4.49 20.39
N THR A 25 6.74 -5.57 20.07
CA THR A 25 7.35 -6.64 19.27
C THR A 25 7.40 -6.22 17.81
N PRO A 26 8.36 -6.76 17.02
CA PRO A 26 8.39 -6.49 15.57
C PRO A 26 7.08 -6.87 14.89
N LEU A 27 6.42 -7.93 15.33
CA LEU A 27 5.14 -8.34 14.75
C LEU A 27 4.06 -7.28 14.96
N HIS A 28 3.98 -6.71 16.16
CA HIS A 28 3.00 -5.65 16.42
C HIS A 28 3.29 -4.40 15.61
N ALA A 29 4.55 -4.04 15.45
CA ALA A 29 4.94 -2.89 14.63
C ALA A 29 4.55 -3.08 13.17
N VAL A 30 4.77 -4.27 12.62
CA VAL A 30 4.39 -4.59 11.24
C VAL A 30 2.88 -4.59 11.07
N ALA A 31 2.15 -5.18 12.02
CA ALA A 31 0.70 -5.21 11.97
C ALA A 31 0.10 -3.80 12.02
N ALA A 32 0.62 -2.95 12.90
CA ALA A 32 0.15 -1.56 13.00
C ALA A 32 0.43 -0.78 11.73
N LEU A 33 1.60 -0.95 11.13
CA LEU A 33 1.94 -0.31 9.88
C LEU A 33 1.04 -0.81 8.75
N ALA A 34 0.77 -2.11 8.71
CA ALA A 34 -0.10 -2.69 7.68
C ALA A 34 -1.53 -2.12 7.77
N GLU A 35 -2.07 -1.94 8.97
CA GLU A 35 -3.38 -1.33 9.15
C GLU A 35 -3.41 0.12 8.66
N ARG A 36 -2.41 0.90 9.02
CA ARG A 36 -2.34 2.30 8.57
C ARG A 36 -2.17 2.38 7.07
N LEU A 37 -1.35 1.53 6.49
CA LEU A 37 -1.15 1.50 5.05
C LEU A 37 -2.44 1.09 4.33
N ALA A 38 -3.16 0.11 4.85
CA ALA A 38 -4.44 -0.30 4.28
C ALA A 38 -5.46 0.85 4.29
N ASP A 39 -5.53 1.58 5.40
CA ASP A 39 -6.44 2.73 5.52
C ASP A 39 -6.09 3.81 4.51
N GLU A 40 -4.80 4.10 4.33
CA GLU A 40 -4.36 5.12 3.38
C GLU A 40 -4.62 4.71 1.94
N VAL A 41 -4.32 3.47 1.58
CA VAL A 41 -4.57 2.95 0.23
C VAL A 41 -6.06 2.97 -0.07
N GLU A 42 -6.87 2.54 0.87
CA GLU A 42 -8.32 2.59 0.72
C GLU A 42 -8.81 4.03 0.49
N SER A 43 -8.33 4.97 1.29
CA SER A 43 -8.72 6.37 1.17
C SER A 43 -8.35 6.95 -0.20
N VAL A 44 -7.15 6.65 -0.68
CA VAL A 44 -6.68 7.13 -1.98
C VAL A 44 -7.58 6.59 -3.10
N LEU A 45 -7.91 5.31 -3.07
CA LEU A 45 -8.76 4.69 -4.07
C LEU A 45 -10.19 5.20 -4.00
N LEU A 46 -10.74 5.38 -2.80
CA LEU A 46 -12.09 5.92 -2.66
C LEU A 46 -12.19 7.36 -3.12
N ALA A 47 -11.09 8.10 -3.05
CA ALA A 47 -11.02 9.46 -3.59
C ALA A 47 -10.87 9.49 -5.13
N GLY A 48 -10.77 8.34 -5.76
CA GLY A 48 -10.62 8.24 -7.21
C GLY A 48 -9.19 8.41 -7.71
N HIS A 49 -8.21 8.30 -6.82
CA HIS A 49 -6.81 8.43 -7.17
C HIS A 49 -6.14 7.07 -7.30
N PHE A 50 -4.99 7.05 -7.94
CA PHE A 50 -4.17 5.86 -8.09
C PHE A 50 -3.11 5.85 -6.99
N PRO A 51 -3.11 4.84 -6.09
CA PRO A 51 -2.10 4.79 -5.05
C PRO A 51 -0.78 4.22 -5.59
N LEU A 52 0.31 4.87 -5.24
CA LEU A 52 1.65 4.38 -5.50
C LEU A 52 2.35 4.23 -4.16
N VAL A 53 2.67 3.01 -3.78
CA VAL A 53 3.34 2.71 -2.52
C VAL A 53 4.80 2.41 -2.82
N VAL A 54 5.68 3.19 -2.21
CA VAL A 54 7.12 3.05 -2.41
C VAL A 54 7.78 2.74 -1.07
N GLY A 55 8.59 1.71 -1.05
CA GLY A 55 9.38 1.36 0.13
C GLY A 55 8.85 0.15 0.87
N GLY A 56 9.58 -0.19 1.92
CA GLY A 56 9.27 -1.34 2.75
C GLY A 56 9.71 -2.66 2.14
N ASP A 57 9.49 -3.70 2.89
CA ASP A 57 9.71 -5.07 2.44
C ASP A 57 8.38 -5.70 1.99
N HIS A 58 8.39 -7.00 1.75
CA HIS A 58 7.20 -7.71 1.28
C HIS A 58 6.01 -7.62 2.24
N SER A 59 6.24 -7.35 3.53
CA SER A 59 5.14 -7.22 4.49
C SER A 59 4.25 -6.02 4.18
N CYS A 60 4.74 -5.01 3.48
CA CYS A 60 3.94 -3.89 3.04
C CYS A 60 2.82 -4.29 2.07
N ALA A 61 2.98 -5.42 1.38
CA ALA A 61 1.95 -5.93 0.49
C ALA A 61 0.67 -6.28 1.26
N ILE A 62 0.79 -6.71 2.49
CA ILE A 62 -0.38 -7.03 3.33
C ILE A 62 -1.27 -5.79 3.46
N GLY A 63 -0.69 -4.67 3.86
CA GLY A 63 -1.44 -3.43 3.99
C GLY A 63 -1.95 -2.90 2.66
N THR A 64 -1.09 -2.88 1.65
CA THR A 64 -1.45 -2.37 0.33
C THR A 64 -2.64 -3.13 -0.25
N TRP A 65 -2.57 -4.45 -0.30
CA TRP A 65 -3.63 -5.25 -0.91
C TRP A 65 -4.88 -5.34 -0.05
N SER A 66 -4.75 -5.22 1.27
CA SER A 66 -5.92 -5.10 2.13
C SER A 66 -6.69 -3.81 1.83
N GLY A 67 -6.00 -2.70 1.64
CA GLY A 67 -6.63 -1.44 1.29
C GLY A 67 -7.29 -1.49 -0.09
N VAL A 68 -6.61 -2.07 -1.07
CA VAL A 68 -7.15 -2.27 -2.42
C VAL A 68 -8.41 -3.12 -2.36
N HIS A 69 -8.38 -4.23 -1.63
CA HIS A 69 -9.53 -5.13 -1.51
C HIS A 69 -10.71 -4.41 -0.86
N ARG A 70 -10.50 -3.69 0.23
CA ARG A 70 -11.57 -2.95 0.90
C ARG A 70 -12.24 -1.94 -0.02
N ALA A 71 -11.46 -1.24 -0.83
CA ALA A 71 -11.98 -0.19 -1.70
C ALA A 71 -12.70 -0.77 -2.92
N LEU A 72 -12.17 -1.84 -3.52
CA LEU A 72 -12.62 -2.33 -4.82
C LEU A 72 -13.51 -3.57 -4.77
N ALA A 73 -13.47 -4.36 -3.70
CA ALA A 73 -14.26 -5.58 -3.61
C ALA A 73 -15.76 -5.35 -3.86
N PRO A 74 -16.37 -4.25 -3.38
CA PRO A 74 -17.77 -3.99 -3.70
C PRO A 74 -18.06 -3.77 -5.17
N ARG A 75 -17.02 -3.45 -5.97
CA ARG A 75 -17.17 -3.17 -7.41
C ARG A 75 -16.93 -4.40 -8.27
N GLY A 76 -16.40 -5.48 -7.71
CA GLY A 76 -16.13 -6.69 -8.46
C GLY A 76 -14.90 -7.43 -7.95
N ARG A 77 -14.39 -8.32 -8.79
CA ARG A 77 -13.22 -9.10 -8.45
C ARG A 77 -11.95 -8.29 -8.62
N VAL A 78 -10.98 -8.53 -7.75
CA VAL A 78 -9.67 -7.87 -7.79
C VAL A 78 -8.63 -8.89 -8.22
N GLY A 79 -7.85 -8.53 -9.23
CA GLY A 79 -6.73 -9.34 -9.70
C GLY A 79 -5.42 -8.78 -9.16
N LEU A 80 -4.43 -9.65 -9.00
CA LEU A 80 -3.10 -9.27 -8.53
C LEU A 80 -2.05 -9.78 -9.50
N ILE A 81 -1.15 -8.89 -9.91
CA ILE A 81 0.04 -9.27 -10.66
C ILE A 81 1.23 -9.01 -9.75
N TRP A 82 1.97 -10.05 -9.44
CA TRP A 82 3.13 -9.98 -8.55
C TRP A 82 4.40 -10.17 -9.38
N ILE A 83 5.21 -9.11 -9.45
CA ILE A 83 6.48 -9.15 -10.18
C ILE A 83 7.60 -9.10 -9.15
N ASP A 84 8.41 -10.13 -9.11
CA ASP A 84 9.42 -10.31 -8.07
C ASP A 84 10.72 -10.81 -8.70
N ALA A 85 11.84 -10.32 -8.19
CA ALA A 85 13.15 -10.78 -8.61
C ALA A 85 13.55 -12.10 -7.96
N HIS A 86 12.85 -12.53 -6.93
CA HIS A 86 13.14 -13.77 -6.22
C HIS A 86 12.38 -14.93 -6.83
N MET A 87 12.98 -16.10 -6.76
CA MET A 87 12.37 -17.32 -7.32
C MET A 87 11.76 -18.23 -6.25
N ASP A 88 11.87 -17.83 -5.01
CA ASP A 88 11.37 -18.60 -3.87
C ASP A 88 9.92 -18.30 -3.50
#